data_95f3269e2761554289ddf4f532850ba7
#
_entry.id   95f3269e2761554289ddf4f532850ba7
#
_cell.length_a   1.000
_cell.length_b   1.000
_cell.length_c   1.000
_cell.angle_alpha   90.00
_cell.angle_beta   90.00
_cell.angle_gamma   90.00
#
_symmetry.space_group_name_H-M   'P 1'
#
loop_
_entity.id
_entity.type
_entity.pdbx_description
1 polymer ?
#
loop_
_entity_poly.entity_id
_entity_poly.type
_entity_poly.pdbx_seq_one_letter_code
_entity_poly.pdbx_strand_id
1 'polypeptide(L)'
;PKYKGNIYMYDSERDSFMIALKALGYSMNTTNMDEIQEAYQWLINQRDTMDPIYAGDDVIDNMISGNKALAVVYSGDASYIISENPNLDYFTPDQGTNVWYDAMVITKDCSEVDLAHEFINFMINDESALSNTEEVGYTSTVKSAYEKMKDGTYAGVSSYIPDISNPKNEIFAYQKPKIKQKFAELWTKVKAK
;
A
#
# COMPACT_ATOMS: atom_id res chain seq x y z
N PRO A 1 8.74 -24.29 -4.25
CA PRO A 1 9.12 -22.97 -4.69
C PRO A 1 10.14 -22.34 -3.73
N LYS A 2 11.05 -21.50 -4.27
CA LYS A 2 12.18 -20.92 -3.53
C LYS A 2 11.76 -20.14 -2.26
N TYR A 3 10.61 -19.45 -2.31
CA TYR A 3 10.14 -18.56 -1.23
C TYR A 3 8.94 -19.13 -0.46
N LYS A 4 8.65 -20.42 -0.57
CA LYS A 4 7.53 -21.04 0.16
C LYS A 4 7.70 -20.84 1.68
N GLY A 5 6.64 -20.37 2.35
CA GLY A 5 6.63 -20.05 3.78
C GLY A 5 7.49 -18.83 4.16
N ASN A 6 8.00 -18.08 3.18
CA ASN A 6 8.94 -16.97 3.40
C ASN A 6 8.42 -15.64 2.82
N ILE A 7 7.10 -15.45 2.86
CA ILE A 7 6.38 -14.31 2.28
C ILE A 7 5.38 -13.78 3.30
N TYR A 8 5.36 -12.46 3.50
CA TYR A 8 4.23 -11.75 4.09
C TYR A 8 3.31 -11.20 3.00
N MET A 9 2.02 -11.48 3.13
CA MET A 9 0.94 -10.86 2.37
C MET A 9 0.14 -9.95 3.30
N TYR A 10 -0.39 -8.85 2.76
CA TYR A 10 -1.21 -7.94 3.55
C TYR A 10 -2.55 -8.62 3.93
N ASP A 11 -2.94 -8.55 5.21
CA ASP A 11 -4.26 -9.01 5.69
C ASP A 11 -5.34 -7.98 5.35
N SER A 12 -5.50 -7.74 4.07
CA SER A 12 -6.49 -6.83 3.49
C SER A 12 -7.09 -7.46 2.25
N GLU A 13 -8.42 -7.58 2.22
CA GLU A 13 -9.15 -8.09 1.06
C GLU A 13 -8.85 -7.27 -0.20
N ARG A 14 -8.89 -5.94 -0.06
CA ARG A 14 -8.69 -5.01 -1.16
C ARG A 14 -7.29 -5.14 -1.76
N ASP A 15 -6.27 -5.10 -0.92
CA ASP A 15 -4.88 -5.08 -1.38
C ASP A 15 -4.44 -6.46 -1.88
N SER A 16 -4.86 -7.54 -1.24
CA SER A 16 -4.56 -8.90 -1.70
C SER A 16 -5.24 -9.23 -3.03
N PHE A 17 -6.50 -8.84 -3.22
CA PHE A 17 -7.16 -9.00 -4.52
C PHE A 17 -6.55 -8.10 -5.59
N MET A 18 -6.11 -6.89 -5.27
CA MET A 18 -5.36 -6.03 -6.19
C MET A 18 -4.14 -6.76 -6.76
N ILE A 19 -3.36 -7.40 -5.91
CA ILE A 19 -2.17 -8.16 -6.34
C ILE A 19 -2.54 -9.27 -7.31
N ALA A 20 -3.57 -10.05 -7.00
CA ALA A 20 -4.02 -11.15 -7.86
C ALA A 20 -4.54 -10.63 -9.21
N LEU A 21 -5.37 -9.59 -9.20
CA LEU A 21 -5.91 -8.97 -10.41
C LEU A 21 -4.79 -8.41 -11.29
N LYS A 22 -3.83 -7.69 -10.72
CA LYS A 22 -2.66 -7.18 -11.46
C LYS A 22 -1.80 -8.31 -12.01
N ALA A 23 -1.56 -9.36 -11.26
CA ALA A 23 -0.82 -10.52 -11.73
C ALA A 23 -1.49 -11.21 -12.94
N LEU A 24 -2.83 -11.19 -13.01
CA LEU A 24 -3.61 -11.71 -14.11
C LEU A 24 -3.79 -10.71 -15.27
N GLY A 25 -3.32 -9.47 -15.13
CA GLY A 25 -3.44 -8.42 -16.13
C GLY A 25 -4.79 -7.69 -16.15
N TYR A 26 -5.57 -7.85 -15.08
CA TYR A 26 -6.86 -7.19 -14.92
C TYR A 26 -6.73 -5.84 -14.19
N SER A 27 -7.75 -4.98 -14.36
CA SER A 27 -7.89 -3.80 -13.53
C SER A 27 -8.20 -4.18 -12.07
N MET A 28 -7.54 -3.53 -11.12
CA MET A 28 -7.87 -3.70 -9.70
C MET A 28 -9.27 -3.16 -9.35
N ASN A 29 -9.86 -2.36 -10.24
CA ASN A 29 -11.20 -1.80 -10.11
C ASN A 29 -12.28 -2.58 -10.87
N THR A 30 -11.95 -3.79 -11.33
CA THR A 30 -12.92 -4.61 -12.08
C THR A 30 -14.21 -4.85 -11.32
N THR A 31 -15.31 -4.87 -12.04
CA THR A 31 -16.62 -5.32 -11.55
C THR A 31 -17.09 -6.60 -12.24
N ASN A 32 -16.23 -7.17 -13.09
CA ASN A 32 -16.49 -8.43 -13.77
C ASN A 32 -16.32 -9.60 -12.79
N MET A 33 -17.40 -10.37 -12.60
CA MET A 33 -17.41 -11.47 -11.63
C MET A 33 -16.49 -12.62 -12.02
N ASP A 34 -16.24 -12.85 -13.31
CA ASP A 34 -15.35 -13.91 -13.78
C ASP A 34 -13.89 -13.55 -13.45
N GLU A 35 -13.47 -12.30 -13.70
CA GLU A 35 -12.14 -11.82 -13.31
C GLU A 35 -11.92 -11.87 -11.79
N ILE A 36 -12.94 -11.50 -11.01
CA ILE A 36 -12.90 -11.60 -9.54
C ILE A 36 -12.77 -13.07 -9.11
N GLN A 37 -13.46 -13.97 -9.79
CA GLN A 37 -13.37 -15.40 -9.48
C GLN A 37 -12.02 -15.99 -9.88
N GLU A 38 -11.42 -15.56 -10.98
CA GLU A 38 -10.06 -15.95 -11.37
C GLU A 38 -9.03 -15.44 -10.37
N ALA A 39 -9.14 -14.20 -9.92
CA ALA A 39 -8.27 -13.64 -8.87
C ALA A 39 -8.39 -14.42 -7.55
N TYR A 40 -9.60 -14.84 -7.17
CA TYR A 40 -9.79 -15.72 -6.03
C TYR A 40 -9.08 -17.07 -6.20
N GLN A 41 -9.19 -17.73 -7.35
CA GLN A 41 -8.48 -18.97 -7.61
C GLN A 41 -6.96 -18.79 -7.59
N TRP A 42 -6.47 -17.66 -8.10
CA TRP A 42 -5.06 -17.31 -8.03
C TRP A 42 -4.58 -17.19 -6.57
N LEU A 43 -5.36 -16.53 -5.68
CA LEU A 43 -5.04 -16.40 -4.25
C LEU A 43 -5.08 -17.76 -3.53
N ILE A 44 -6.04 -18.62 -3.84
CA ILE A 44 -6.09 -19.99 -3.31
C ILE A 44 -4.83 -20.77 -3.73
N ASN A 45 -4.47 -20.73 -5.01
CA ASN A 45 -3.26 -21.38 -5.50
C ASN A 45 -1.98 -20.80 -4.86
N GLN A 46 -1.89 -19.50 -4.69
CA GLN A 46 -0.78 -18.84 -3.99
C GLN A 46 -0.71 -19.33 -2.53
N ARG A 47 -1.83 -19.34 -1.81
CA ARG A 47 -1.91 -19.85 -0.43
C ARG A 47 -1.39 -21.29 -0.33
N ASP A 48 -1.88 -22.18 -1.18
CA ASP A 48 -1.59 -23.61 -1.11
C ASP A 48 -0.16 -23.95 -1.56
N THR A 49 0.39 -23.18 -2.50
CA THR A 49 1.73 -23.43 -3.04
C THR A 49 2.82 -22.66 -2.31
N MET A 50 2.56 -21.44 -1.87
CA MET A 50 3.55 -20.52 -1.30
C MET A 50 3.46 -20.39 0.22
N ASP A 51 2.32 -20.78 0.82
CA ASP A 51 2.06 -20.71 2.27
C ASP A 51 2.45 -19.34 2.88
N PRO A 52 1.88 -18.24 2.37
CA PRO A 52 2.19 -16.90 2.86
C PRO A 52 1.60 -16.71 4.26
N ILE A 53 2.20 -15.80 5.02
CA ILE A 53 1.63 -15.30 6.28
C ILE A 53 0.87 -14.01 5.96
N TYR A 54 -0.40 -13.95 6.34
CA TYR A 54 -1.19 -12.72 6.26
C TYR A 54 -0.93 -11.88 7.50
N ALA A 55 -0.39 -10.68 7.31
CA ALA A 55 0.06 -9.80 8.38
C ALA A 55 -0.53 -8.39 8.21
N GLY A 56 -0.70 -7.70 9.32
CA GLY A 56 -0.95 -6.26 9.39
C GLY A 56 0.35 -5.49 9.59
N ASP A 57 0.31 -4.49 10.49
CA ASP A 57 1.47 -3.62 10.76
C ASP A 57 2.65 -4.36 11.42
N ASP A 58 2.43 -5.53 11.99
CA ASP A 58 3.47 -6.41 12.52
C ASP A 58 4.47 -6.88 11.44
N VAL A 59 4.15 -6.72 10.16
CA VAL A 59 5.09 -6.97 9.06
C VAL A 59 6.34 -6.10 9.15
N ILE A 60 6.23 -4.88 9.68
CA ILE A 60 7.33 -3.92 9.77
C ILE A 60 8.47 -4.50 10.61
N ASP A 61 8.21 -4.81 11.88
CA ASP A 61 9.22 -5.34 12.81
C ASP A 61 9.79 -6.68 12.32
N ASN A 62 8.95 -7.51 11.73
CA ASN A 62 9.36 -8.80 11.21
C ASN A 62 10.30 -8.67 9.99
N MET A 63 10.08 -7.69 9.12
CA MET A 63 10.98 -7.45 7.98
C MET A 63 12.28 -6.79 8.42
N ILE A 64 12.24 -5.84 9.35
CA ILE A 64 13.44 -5.25 9.96
C ILE A 64 14.33 -6.35 10.55
N SER A 65 13.74 -7.32 11.25
CA SER A 65 14.45 -8.46 11.83
C SER A 65 14.93 -9.50 10.82
N GLY A 66 14.61 -9.35 9.53
CA GLY A 66 15.01 -10.29 8.47
C GLY A 66 14.32 -11.66 8.53
N ASN A 67 13.15 -11.75 9.18
CA ASN A 67 12.46 -13.02 9.40
C ASN A 67 11.89 -13.64 8.11
N LYS A 68 11.67 -12.85 7.05
CA LYS A 68 11.16 -13.32 5.75
C LYS A 68 11.91 -12.65 4.59
N ALA A 69 11.83 -13.28 3.43
CA ALA A 69 12.50 -12.79 2.23
C ALA A 69 11.68 -11.77 1.44
N LEU A 70 10.36 -11.84 1.50
CA LEU A 70 9.45 -11.00 0.72
C LEU A 70 8.29 -10.54 1.59
N ALA A 71 7.86 -9.32 1.36
CA ALA A 71 6.65 -8.77 1.96
C ALA A 71 5.91 -7.86 1.00
N VAL A 72 4.60 -7.86 1.06
CA VAL A 72 3.76 -6.81 0.49
C VAL A 72 3.52 -5.77 1.58
N VAL A 73 3.96 -4.55 1.33
CA VAL A 73 3.89 -3.44 2.28
C VAL A 73 3.54 -2.14 1.57
N TYR A 74 3.09 -1.15 2.30
CA TYR A 74 2.93 0.21 1.78
C TYR A 74 4.29 0.90 1.64
N SER A 75 4.37 1.89 0.77
CA SER A 75 5.63 2.57 0.45
C SER A 75 6.26 3.29 1.66
N GLY A 76 5.46 3.87 2.55
CA GLY A 76 5.96 4.49 3.78
C GLY A 76 6.58 3.47 4.73
N ASP A 77 5.89 2.34 4.93
CA ASP A 77 6.40 1.23 5.75
C ASP A 77 7.71 0.69 5.14
N ALA A 78 7.77 0.57 3.81
CA ALA A 78 9.00 0.15 3.12
C ALA A 78 10.15 1.13 3.34
N SER A 79 9.88 2.44 3.30
CA SER A 79 10.91 3.46 3.57
C SER A 79 11.49 3.32 4.97
N TYR A 80 10.62 3.10 5.97
CA TYR A 80 11.05 2.89 7.35
C TYR A 80 11.80 1.55 7.51
N ILE A 81 11.27 0.46 6.96
CA ILE A 81 11.92 -0.86 7.00
C ILE A 81 13.33 -0.82 6.40
N ILE A 82 13.51 -0.14 5.26
CA ILE A 82 14.81 -0.02 4.59
C ILE A 82 15.78 0.85 5.40
N SER A 83 15.30 1.90 6.07
CA SER A 83 16.14 2.73 6.94
C SER A 83 16.71 1.94 8.11
N GLU A 84 15.96 0.99 8.66
CA GLU A 84 16.38 0.13 9.78
C GLU A 84 17.13 -1.12 9.31
N ASN A 85 16.86 -1.63 8.10
CA ASN A 85 17.55 -2.79 7.53
C ASN A 85 17.96 -2.55 6.08
N PRO A 86 19.17 -2.03 5.83
CA PRO A 86 19.67 -1.67 4.50
C PRO A 86 19.96 -2.88 3.59
N ASN A 87 19.75 -4.11 4.05
CA ASN A 87 19.82 -5.32 3.20
C ASN A 87 18.52 -5.57 2.42
N LEU A 88 17.48 -4.79 2.68
CA LEU A 88 16.19 -4.87 2.01
C LEU A 88 16.07 -3.78 0.95
N ASP A 89 15.24 -4.03 -0.05
CA ASP A 89 14.94 -3.10 -1.11
C ASP A 89 13.45 -3.15 -1.46
N TYR A 90 12.96 -2.12 -2.11
CA TYR A 90 11.57 -1.98 -2.52
C TYR A 90 11.45 -1.88 -4.03
N PHE A 91 10.45 -2.54 -4.57
CA PHE A 91 10.11 -2.40 -6.00
C PHE A 91 8.60 -2.46 -6.21
N THR A 92 8.15 -1.80 -7.26
CA THR A 92 6.79 -1.96 -7.80
C THR A 92 6.86 -2.88 -9.02
N PRO A 93 5.96 -3.87 -9.13
CA PRO A 93 5.98 -4.79 -10.26
C PRO A 93 5.55 -4.12 -11.57
N ASP A 94 6.06 -4.61 -12.72
CA ASP A 94 5.70 -4.13 -14.06
C ASP A 94 4.20 -4.25 -14.38
N GLN A 95 3.49 -5.10 -13.64
CA GLN A 95 2.04 -5.27 -13.72
C GLN A 95 1.28 -4.06 -13.17
N GLY A 96 1.98 -3.13 -12.53
CA GLY A 96 1.41 -1.95 -11.87
C GLY A 96 0.99 -2.20 -10.43
N THR A 97 0.69 -1.13 -9.75
CA THR A 97 0.26 -1.10 -8.36
C THR A 97 -0.85 -0.07 -8.15
N ASN A 98 -1.35 0.04 -6.93
CA ASN A 98 -2.22 1.15 -6.55
C ASN A 98 -1.41 2.40 -6.23
N VAL A 99 -1.96 3.54 -6.60
CA VAL A 99 -1.53 4.88 -6.16
C VAL A 99 -2.68 5.48 -5.38
N TRP A 100 -2.39 6.12 -4.26
CA TRP A 100 -3.41 6.83 -3.48
C TRP A 100 -2.89 8.18 -3.00
N TYR A 101 -3.82 9.00 -2.59
CA TYR A 101 -3.55 10.29 -1.97
C TYR A 101 -4.36 10.40 -0.69
N ASP A 102 -3.69 10.60 0.44
CA ASP A 102 -4.38 10.94 1.67
C ASP A 102 -4.83 12.39 1.63
N ALA A 103 -6.02 12.65 2.12
CA ALA A 103 -6.63 13.97 2.07
C ALA A 103 -7.28 14.34 3.42
N MET A 104 -7.04 15.56 3.85
CA MET A 104 -7.80 16.16 4.95
C MET A 104 -9.04 16.83 4.39
N VAL A 105 -10.17 16.58 5.03
CA VAL A 105 -11.46 17.16 4.61
C VAL A 105 -12.18 17.79 5.80
N ILE A 106 -12.91 18.86 5.54
CA ILE A 106 -13.81 19.49 6.53
C ILE A 106 -15.21 18.93 6.31
N THR A 107 -15.82 18.37 7.35
CA THR A 107 -17.18 17.84 7.25
C THR A 107 -18.19 18.95 7.03
N LYS A 108 -19.30 18.65 6.33
CA LYS A 108 -20.35 19.62 5.97
C LYS A 108 -20.92 20.35 7.19
N ASP A 109 -21.06 19.66 8.31
CA ASP A 109 -21.67 20.16 9.54
C ASP A 109 -20.64 20.57 10.59
N CYS A 110 -19.41 20.91 10.18
CA CYS A 110 -18.37 21.41 11.05
C CYS A 110 -18.77 22.77 11.64
N SER A 111 -18.77 22.87 12.98
CA SER A 111 -19.05 24.14 13.66
C SER A 111 -17.85 25.08 13.70
N GLU A 112 -16.63 24.54 13.59
CA GLU A 112 -15.37 25.27 13.75
C GLU A 112 -14.57 25.27 12.44
N VAL A 113 -15.17 25.79 11.35
CA VAL A 113 -14.58 25.73 10.00
C VAL A 113 -13.25 26.49 9.94
N ASP A 114 -13.16 27.67 10.58
CA ASP A 114 -11.94 28.46 10.57
C ASP A 114 -10.80 27.73 11.29
N LEU A 115 -11.07 27.12 12.45
CA LEU A 115 -10.09 26.31 13.18
C LEU A 115 -9.66 25.10 12.37
N ALA A 116 -10.58 24.45 11.65
CA ALA A 116 -10.24 23.34 10.77
C ALA A 116 -9.30 23.79 9.63
N HIS A 117 -9.51 24.97 9.05
CA HIS A 117 -8.59 25.56 8.07
C HIS A 117 -7.22 25.88 8.67
N GLU A 118 -7.18 26.45 9.88
CA GLU A 118 -5.92 26.71 10.58
C GLU A 118 -5.13 25.41 10.82
N PHE A 119 -5.81 24.34 11.24
CA PHE A 119 -5.18 23.03 11.44
C PHE A 119 -4.63 22.46 10.12
N ILE A 120 -5.42 22.49 9.04
CA ILE A 120 -4.96 22.03 7.72
C ILE A 120 -3.74 22.85 7.27
N ASN A 121 -3.79 24.18 7.40
CA ASN A 121 -2.67 25.04 7.05
C ASN A 121 -1.42 24.75 7.90
N PHE A 122 -1.61 24.45 9.18
CA PHE A 122 -0.51 24.01 10.04
C PHE A 122 0.12 22.70 9.53
N MET A 123 -0.68 21.71 9.17
CA MET A 123 -0.20 20.41 8.70
C MET A 123 0.57 20.49 7.37
N ILE A 124 0.20 21.43 6.50
CA ILE A 124 0.84 21.58 5.17
C ILE A 124 1.91 22.70 5.12
N ASN A 125 2.23 23.35 6.25
CA ASN A 125 3.39 24.25 6.27
C ASN A 125 4.71 23.45 6.13
N ASP A 126 5.77 24.12 5.70
CA ASP A 126 7.04 23.48 5.36
C ASP A 126 7.64 22.66 6.52
N GLU A 127 7.57 23.18 7.75
CA GLU A 127 8.13 22.54 8.94
C GLU A 127 7.32 21.29 9.34
N SER A 128 6.01 21.44 9.47
CA SER A 128 5.12 20.33 9.85
C SER A 128 5.09 19.25 8.78
N ALA A 129 5.04 19.63 7.50
CA ALA A 129 5.07 18.68 6.40
C ALA A 129 6.38 17.88 6.35
N LEU A 130 7.52 18.54 6.66
CA LEU A 130 8.80 17.86 6.76
C LEU A 130 8.80 16.87 7.92
N SER A 131 8.42 17.30 9.12
CA SER A 131 8.38 16.42 10.30
C SER A 131 7.44 15.23 10.08
N ASN A 132 6.29 15.45 9.46
CA ASN A 132 5.36 14.38 9.15
C ASN A 132 5.96 13.33 8.20
N THR A 133 6.59 13.76 7.10
CA THR A 133 7.16 12.79 6.16
C THR A 133 8.39 12.07 6.73
N GLU A 134 9.15 12.70 7.61
CA GLU A 134 10.24 12.06 8.36
C GLU A 134 9.71 10.94 9.27
N GLU A 135 8.61 11.19 9.96
CA GLU A 135 8.03 10.23 10.90
C GLU A 135 7.34 9.05 10.21
N VAL A 136 6.55 9.32 9.15
CA VAL A 136 5.71 8.28 8.55
C VAL A 136 6.30 7.63 7.29
N GLY A 137 7.40 8.14 6.76
CA GLY A 137 8.09 7.59 5.58
C GLY A 137 7.34 7.76 4.25
N TYR A 138 6.15 8.35 4.23
CA TYR A 138 5.38 8.56 2.99
C TYR A 138 5.80 9.83 2.27
N THR A 139 5.70 9.80 0.93
CA THR A 139 6.01 10.94 0.06
C THR A 139 5.13 12.14 0.39
N SER A 140 5.76 13.27 0.74
CA SER A 140 5.03 14.50 0.99
C SER A 140 4.47 15.11 -0.30
N THR A 141 3.24 15.64 -0.23
CA THR A 141 2.64 16.47 -1.28
C THR A 141 3.08 17.94 -1.20
N VAL A 142 3.76 18.33 -0.12
CA VAL A 142 4.37 19.66 0.02
C VAL A 142 5.74 19.65 -0.63
N LYS A 143 5.91 20.44 -1.69
CA LYS A 143 7.08 20.40 -2.57
C LYS A 143 8.41 20.58 -1.82
N SER A 144 8.51 21.54 -0.90
CA SER A 144 9.72 21.82 -0.13
C SER A 144 10.13 20.63 0.76
N ALA A 145 9.17 19.99 1.43
CA ALA A 145 9.38 18.80 2.23
C ALA A 145 9.79 17.61 1.34
N TYR A 146 9.11 17.40 0.22
CA TYR A 146 9.45 16.36 -0.75
C TYR A 146 10.89 16.47 -1.26
N GLU A 147 11.28 17.67 -1.75
CA GLU A 147 12.63 17.89 -2.31
C GLU A 147 13.72 17.68 -1.23
N LYS A 148 13.49 18.19 -0.02
CA LYS A 148 14.43 18.02 1.08
C LYS A 148 14.63 16.56 1.49
N MET A 149 13.55 15.76 1.54
CA MET A 149 13.64 14.35 1.87
C MET A 149 14.24 13.52 0.73
N LYS A 150 13.83 13.79 -0.51
CA LYS A 150 14.35 13.10 -1.71
C LYS A 150 15.87 13.29 -1.88
N ASP A 151 16.36 14.49 -1.60
CA ASP A 151 17.79 14.81 -1.75
C ASP A 151 18.60 14.55 -0.45
N GLY A 152 17.93 14.27 0.67
CA GLY A 152 18.50 14.02 1.99
C GLY A 152 18.23 12.58 2.49
N THR A 153 17.37 12.44 3.48
CA THR A 153 17.12 11.18 4.22
C THR A 153 16.75 10.01 3.31
N TYR A 154 15.94 10.26 2.26
CA TYR A 154 15.49 9.23 1.33
C TYR A 154 16.16 9.32 -0.06
N ALA A 155 17.39 9.86 -0.12
CA ALA A 155 18.13 9.92 -1.38
C ALA A 155 18.34 8.50 -1.95
N GLY A 156 17.79 8.25 -3.14
CA GLY A 156 17.89 6.96 -3.82
C GLY A 156 16.95 5.88 -3.28
N VAL A 157 16.10 6.16 -2.31
CA VAL A 157 15.12 5.20 -1.77
C VAL A 157 13.89 5.15 -2.67
N SER A 158 13.74 4.04 -3.39
CA SER A 158 12.69 3.84 -4.41
C SER A 158 11.26 3.88 -3.85
N SER A 159 11.05 3.53 -2.59
CA SER A 159 9.75 3.59 -1.90
C SER A 159 9.29 5.03 -1.62
N TYR A 160 10.23 5.96 -1.42
CA TYR A 160 9.91 7.37 -1.22
C TYR A 160 9.69 8.14 -2.53
N ILE A 161 10.33 7.71 -3.62
CA ILE A 161 10.21 8.33 -4.96
C ILE A 161 9.38 7.41 -5.84
N PRO A 162 8.02 7.44 -5.76
CA PRO A 162 7.19 6.50 -6.47
C PRO A 162 7.30 6.72 -7.98
N ASP A 163 7.50 5.65 -8.73
CA ASP A 163 7.33 5.69 -10.18
C ASP A 163 5.84 5.66 -10.54
N ILE A 164 5.28 6.85 -10.72
CA ILE A 164 3.89 7.03 -11.15
C ILE A 164 3.73 6.99 -12.68
N SER A 165 4.80 6.79 -13.43
CA SER A 165 4.78 6.79 -14.90
C SER A 165 4.24 5.49 -15.51
N ASN A 166 4.20 4.39 -14.75
CA ASN A 166 3.68 3.12 -15.24
C ASN A 166 2.17 3.25 -15.56
N PRO A 167 1.75 3.11 -16.83
CA PRO A 167 0.35 3.29 -17.23
C PRO A 167 -0.59 2.21 -16.66
N LYS A 168 -0.05 1.17 -16.05
CA LYS A 168 -0.82 0.12 -15.38
C LYS A 168 -1.08 0.43 -13.90
N ASN A 169 -0.50 1.51 -13.36
CA ASN A 169 -0.85 1.97 -12.02
C ASN A 169 -2.28 2.50 -12.02
N GLU A 170 -3.00 2.23 -10.95
CA GLU A 170 -4.41 2.67 -10.83
C GLU A 170 -4.66 3.27 -9.44
N ILE A 171 -5.68 4.11 -9.36
CA ILE A 171 -6.25 4.58 -8.09
C ILE A 171 -7.48 3.74 -7.80
N PHE A 172 -7.66 3.29 -6.55
CA PHE A 172 -8.86 2.57 -6.15
C PHE A 172 -10.11 3.42 -6.37
N ALA A 173 -11.02 2.92 -7.19
CA ALA A 173 -12.33 3.51 -7.37
C ALA A 173 -13.32 3.06 -6.28
N TYR A 174 -14.36 3.86 -6.08
CA TYR A 174 -15.45 3.45 -5.21
C TYR A 174 -16.12 2.17 -5.74
N GLN A 175 -16.14 1.14 -4.90
CA GLN A 175 -16.80 -0.12 -5.21
C GLN A 175 -18.25 -0.13 -4.74
N LYS A 176 -19.16 -0.56 -5.61
CA LYS A 176 -20.57 -0.77 -5.24
C LYS A 176 -20.66 -1.83 -4.13
N PRO A 177 -21.63 -1.72 -3.20
CA PRO A 177 -21.77 -2.64 -2.05
C PRO A 177 -21.74 -4.12 -2.42
N LYS A 178 -22.39 -4.51 -3.52
CA LYS A 178 -22.41 -5.91 -4.00
C LYS A 178 -21.00 -6.42 -4.35
N ILE A 179 -20.17 -5.60 -4.96
CA ILE A 179 -18.79 -5.96 -5.33
C ILE A 179 -17.94 -6.08 -4.07
N LYS A 180 -18.02 -5.07 -3.18
CA LYS A 180 -17.32 -5.08 -1.90
C LYS A 180 -17.66 -6.32 -1.07
N GLN A 181 -18.95 -6.64 -0.96
CA GLN A 181 -19.39 -7.84 -0.25
C GLN A 181 -18.84 -9.13 -0.87
N LYS A 182 -18.75 -9.18 -2.21
CA LYS A 182 -18.16 -10.34 -2.90
C LYS A 182 -16.68 -10.52 -2.59
N PHE A 183 -15.89 -9.45 -2.59
CA PHE A 183 -14.49 -9.50 -2.19
C PHE A 183 -14.35 -10.00 -0.74
N ALA A 184 -15.11 -9.45 0.20
CA ALA A 184 -15.09 -9.86 1.61
C ALA A 184 -15.43 -11.35 1.80
N GLU A 185 -16.48 -11.85 1.11
CA GLU A 185 -16.87 -13.27 1.12
C GLU A 185 -15.71 -14.16 0.62
N LEU A 186 -15.12 -13.81 -0.51
CA LEU A 186 -14.03 -14.60 -1.11
C LEU A 186 -12.75 -14.53 -0.28
N TRP A 187 -12.43 -13.37 0.29
CA TRP A 187 -11.28 -13.21 1.17
C TRP A 187 -11.38 -14.09 2.42
N THR A 188 -12.56 -14.15 3.03
CA THR A 188 -12.81 -15.08 4.14
C THR A 188 -12.50 -16.52 3.75
N LYS A 189 -12.85 -16.93 2.53
CA LYS A 189 -12.56 -18.28 2.02
C LYS A 189 -11.07 -18.48 1.71
N VAL A 190 -10.36 -17.44 1.25
CA VAL A 190 -8.90 -17.50 1.05
C VAL A 190 -8.21 -17.78 2.37
N LYS A 191 -8.61 -17.13 3.46
CA LYS A 191 -8.00 -17.31 4.78
C LYS A 191 -8.43 -18.59 5.51
N ALA A 192 -9.56 -19.16 5.15
CA ALA A 192 -10.00 -20.45 5.71
C ALA A 192 -9.13 -21.59 5.17
N LYS A 193 -8.42 -22.28 6.06
CA LYS A 193 -7.69 -23.52 5.74
C LYS A 193 -8.60 -24.73 5.86
#